data_18e49d789b0f397102c0584570665197
#
_entry.id   18e49d789b0f397102c0584570665197
#
_cell.length_a   1.000
_cell.length_b   1.000
_cell.length_c   1.000
_cell.angle_alpha   90.00
_cell.angle_beta   90.00
_cell.angle_gamma   90.00
#
_symmetry.space_group_name_H-M   'P 1'
#
loop_
_entity.id
_entity.type
_entity.pdbx_description
1 polymer ?
#
loop_
_entity_poly.entity_id
_entity_poly.type
_entity_poly.pdbx_seq_one_letter_code
_entity_poly.pdbx_strand_id
1 'polypeptide(L)'
;MTNSPIKQTVILLSTVFFSGAVHASGYHFGTQSVNAQGTANSSGAEAADASTIFYNPAGLSKLDSSQVSVNANIVLPSIRYEADSAQYYQGGDVSGSKSGKITKTTVAPHLYGAYKVNDDVTLGLGVYVPFGSATEYEKDSVLRHNINKLSLTSIDIEPVVAWKANENHAFGAGLIAQYSKAELRKYSDWDASGAISQLASGLASRAAGRPVSVSAQGKSDGHAEVKGHDWGFGYQLAWMWDINDRARVGVNYRSKVTHTLKGSAEWEADGTYARLAWSRGALAARGYVPREKASVKIVTPESLSVHGMYKATDKFNLFSDVTWTRHSRFNKAELVFENTKNVVNGKSDRTVITPNWRNTYKVALGGSYQVTDPLQLRAGIAFDRSPVKNAGYRMNSLPDGNRIWFSLGAKYHIGKNHVLDAAYSHIHINDTRYHTDRATGNDVDSKGASGARFKNHADIVGLQYTYKFK
;
A
#
# COMPACT_ATOMS: atom_id res chain seq x y z
N MET A 1 -17.02 41.86 -7.16
CA MET A 1 -16.63 40.49 -7.51
C MET A 1 -16.41 39.74 -6.20
N THR A 2 -17.41 39.04 -5.74
CA THR A 2 -17.42 38.34 -4.44
C THR A 2 -16.71 37.01 -4.58
N ASN A 3 -15.54 36.87 -3.97
CA ASN A 3 -14.84 35.59 -3.87
C ASN A 3 -15.65 34.64 -2.98
N SER A 4 -16.22 33.61 -3.58
CA SER A 4 -17.00 32.58 -2.90
C SER A 4 -16.09 31.79 -1.94
N PRO A 5 -16.45 31.62 -0.66
CA PRO A 5 -15.67 30.85 0.31
C PRO A 5 -15.49 29.37 -0.06
N ILE A 6 -16.33 28.84 -0.96
CA ILE A 6 -16.27 27.45 -1.45
C ILE A 6 -14.98 27.19 -2.25
N LYS A 7 -14.45 28.18 -2.99
CA LYS A 7 -13.20 28.00 -3.75
C LYS A 7 -11.96 27.89 -2.86
N GLN A 8 -11.94 28.55 -1.70
CA GLN A 8 -10.81 28.47 -0.77
C GLN A 8 -10.80 27.14 0.02
N THR A 9 -11.96 26.58 0.33
CA THR A 9 -12.06 25.28 1.03
C THR A 9 -11.63 24.11 0.14
N VAL A 10 -11.91 24.18 -1.17
CA VAL A 10 -11.50 23.14 -2.13
C VAL A 10 -9.98 23.17 -2.38
N ILE A 11 -9.35 24.35 -2.32
CA ILE A 11 -7.89 24.46 -2.51
C ILE A 11 -7.13 23.99 -1.26
N LEU A 12 -7.69 24.13 -0.05
CA LEU A 12 -7.05 23.60 1.16
C LEU A 12 -7.12 22.06 1.27
N LEU A 13 -8.13 21.42 0.70
CA LEU A 13 -8.22 19.94 0.67
C LEU A 13 -7.23 19.31 -0.32
N SER A 14 -6.82 20.03 -1.37
CA SER A 14 -5.91 19.49 -2.39
C SER A 14 -4.43 19.46 -2.00
N THR A 15 -4.03 20.13 -0.92
CA THR A 15 -2.63 20.23 -0.47
C THR A 15 -2.24 19.30 0.68
N VAL A 16 -3.17 18.55 1.27
CA VAL A 16 -2.91 17.69 2.45
C VAL A 16 -2.63 16.23 2.10
N PHE A 17 -2.82 15.81 0.84
CA PHE A 17 -2.51 14.44 0.45
C PHE A 17 -1.01 14.25 0.17
N PHE A 18 -0.20 14.28 1.23
CA PHE A 18 1.18 13.82 1.16
C PHE A 18 1.20 12.29 1.08
N SER A 19 1.73 11.79 -0.03
CA SER A 19 1.99 10.38 -0.30
C SER A 19 2.98 9.82 0.70
N GLY A 20 2.47 9.17 1.70
CA GLY A 20 3.24 8.39 2.62
C GLY A 20 2.67 6.97 2.66
N ALA A 21 3.53 6.00 2.75
CA ALA A 21 3.15 4.62 2.67
C ALA A 21 2.89 4.01 4.03
N VAL A 22 1.90 3.18 4.04
CA VAL A 22 1.44 2.42 5.18
C VAL A 22 1.56 0.94 4.86
N HIS A 23 2.10 0.16 5.79
CA HIS A 23 2.21 -1.29 5.62
C HIS A 23 1.16 -2.01 6.44
N ALA A 24 0.22 -2.65 5.76
CA ALA A 24 -0.56 -3.77 6.24
C ALA A 24 -0.34 -4.96 5.29
N SER A 25 -1.07 -6.06 5.41
CA SER A 25 -0.86 -7.27 4.58
C SER A 25 -0.67 -6.93 3.09
N GLY A 26 0.52 -7.18 2.57
CA GLY A 26 0.93 -6.73 1.25
C GLY A 26 1.01 -5.21 1.16
N TYR A 27 0.06 -4.57 0.48
CA TYR A 27 -0.09 -3.11 0.35
C TYR A 27 -1.45 -2.59 0.85
N HIS A 28 -2.25 -3.44 1.50
CA HIS A 28 -3.53 -3.06 2.09
C HIS A 28 -3.32 -2.28 3.38
N PHE A 29 -3.91 -1.07 3.51
CA PHE A 29 -3.91 -0.32 4.76
C PHE A 29 -5.05 -0.80 5.67
N GLY A 30 -4.67 -1.42 6.79
CA GLY A 30 -5.60 -2.16 7.65
C GLY A 30 -6.48 -1.32 8.57
N THR A 31 -6.31 0.00 8.64
CA THR A 31 -6.99 0.87 9.59
C THR A 31 -7.59 2.08 8.90
N GLN A 32 -8.92 2.20 8.89
CA GLN A 32 -9.66 3.28 8.23
C GLN A 32 -10.43 4.16 9.23
N SER A 33 -10.40 3.81 10.51
CA SER A 33 -11.05 4.52 11.61
C SER A 33 -10.24 4.34 12.88
N VAL A 34 -10.12 5.39 13.67
CA VAL A 34 -9.43 5.34 14.97
C VAL A 34 -10.25 4.59 16.00
N ASN A 35 -11.57 4.70 15.91
CA ASN A 35 -12.48 3.93 16.73
C ASN A 35 -12.28 2.41 16.53
N ALA A 36 -12.27 1.93 15.28
CA ALA A 36 -12.01 0.52 14.97
C ALA A 36 -10.55 0.13 15.25
N GLN A 37 -9.58 1.04 15.06
CA GLN A 37 -8.17 0.81 15.40
C GLN A 37 -8.00 0.38 16.86
N GLY A 38 -8.72 1.02 17.79
CA GLY A 38 -8.65 0.70 19.22
C GLY A 38 -9.03 -0.75 19.56
N THR A 39 -9.73 -1.44 18.68
CA THR A 39 -10.12 -2.86 18.80
C THR A 39 -9.41 -3.77 17.80
N ALA A 40 -8.24 -3.38 17.28
CA ALA A 40 -7.52 -4.07 16.20
C ALA A 40 -8.38 -4.30 14.94
N ASN A 41 -9.32 -3.39 14.66
CA ASN A 41 -10.30 -3.42 13.58
C ASN A 41 -11.27 -4.62 13.64
N SER A 42 -11.64 -5.06 14.84
CA SER A 42 -12.64 -6.13 15.06
C SER A 42 -14.08 -5.60 15.18
N SER A 43 -14.28 -4.28 15.33
CA SER A 43 -15.59 -3.69 15.68
C SER A 43 -16.45 -3.31 14.46
N GLY A 44 -16.32 -4.00 13.33
CA GLY A 44 -17.10 -3.72 12.10
C GLY A 44 -18.62 -3.82 12.29
N ALA A 45 -19.10 -4.66 13.22
CA ALA A 45 -20.53 -4.79 13.55
C ALA A 45 -21.05 -3.71 14.51
N GLU A 46 -20.16 -2.91 15.13
CA GLU A 46 -20.59 -1.90 16.10
C GLU A 46 -21.32 -0.72 15.43
N ALA A 47 -20.83 -0.30 14.25
CA ALA A 47 -21.33 0.87 13.54
C ALA A 47 -21.31 2.14 14.42
N ALA A 48 -20.16 2.45 15.01
CA ALA A 48 -20.03 3.48 16.05
C ALA A 48 -20.08 4.91 15.51
N ASP A 49 -19.71 5.12 14.25
CA ASP A 49 -19.67 6.43 13.60
C ASP A 49 -19.69 6.27 12.06
N ALA A 50 -19.61 7.40 11.33
CA ALA A 50 -19.71 7.42 9.86
C ALA A 50 -18.61 6.60 9.15
N SER A 51 -17.49 6.25 9.79
CA SER A 51 -16.46 5.39 9.22
C SER A 51 -16.91 3.95 8.98
N THR A 52 -18.09 3.57 9.49
CA THR A 52 -18.75 2.30 9.13
C THR A 52 -18.95 2.14 7.63
N ILE A 53 -18.92 3.24 6.86
CA ILE A 53 -18.91 3.22 5.38
C ILE A 53 -17.87 2.21 4.85
N PHE A 54 -16.66 2.22 5.38
CA PHE A 54 -15.64 1.28 4.96
C PHE A 54 -15.87 -0.15 5.45
N TYR A 55 -16.22 -0.31 6.76
CA TYR A 55 -16.29 -1.64 7.39
C TYR A 55 -17.56 -2.39 7.04
N ASN A 56 -18.70 -1.70 7.04
CA ASN A 56 -20.01 -2.23 6.68
C ASN A 56 -21.02 -1.07 6.47
N PRO A 57 -21.26 -0.63 5.23
CA PRO A 57 -22.15 0.50 4.97
C PRO A 57 -23.60 0.30 5.44
N ALA A 58 -24.09 -0.94 5.64
CA ALA A 58 -25.40 -1.18 6.25
C ALA A 58 -25.47 -0.61 7.68
N GLY A 59 -24.32 -0.47 8.36
CA GLY A 59 -24.19 0.13 9.68
C GLY A 59 -24.58 1.61 9.75
N LEU A 60 -24.63 2.33 8.64
CA LEU A 60 -25.14 3.71 8.62
C LEU A 60 -26.60 3.80 9.11
N SER A 61 -27.40 2.74 8.92
CA SER A 61 -28.77 2.64 9.44
C SER A 61 -28.85 2.61 10.98
N LYS A 62 -27.72 2.32 11.66
CA LYS A 62 -27.64 2.22 13.12
C LYS A 62 -27.20 3.52 13.79
N LEU A 63 -26.80 4.53 13.00
CA LEU A 63 -26.41 5.84 13.53
C LEU A 63 -27.63 6.58 14.07
N ASP A 64 -27.45 7.23 15.21
CA ASP A 64 -28.48 8.01 15.89
C ASP A 64 -28.77 9.37 15.20
N SER A 65 -27.81 9.90 14.45
CA SER A 65 -27.90 11.21 13.82
C SER A 65 -27.06 11.29 12.55
N SER A 66 -27.32 12.30 11.74
CA SER A 66 -26.39 12.72 10.70
C SER A 66 -25.06 13.15 11.34
N GLN A 67 -23.91 12.84 10.71
CA GLN A 67 -22.62 13.13 11.33
C GLN A 67 -21.49 13.22 10.30
N VAL A 68 -20.42 13.84 10.72
CA VAL A 68 -19.14 13.88 9.98
C VAL A 68 -18.03 13.40 10.90
N SER A 69 -17.17 12.51 10.41
CA SER A 69 -15.99 12.01 11.11
C SER A 69 -14.74 12.31 10.29
N VAL A 70 -13.75 12.89 10.94
CA VAL A 70 -12.42 13.15 10.36
C VAL A 70 -11.39 12.45 11.21
N ASN A 71 -10.49 11.71 10.59
CA ASN A 71 -9.40 11.06 11.31
C ASN A 71 -8.06 11.14 10.58
N ALA A 72 -7.00 10.95 11.34
CA ALA A 72 -5.66 10.80 10.83
C ALA A 72 -4.92 9.69 11.59
N ASN A 73 -4.31 8.79 10.83
CA ASN A 73 -3.43 7.75 11.35
C ASN A 73 -1.99 8.12 11.01
N ILE A 74 -1.17 8.32 12.05
CA ILE A 74 0.29 8.49 11.92
C ILE A 74 0.90 7.10 12.00
N VAL A 75 1.53 6.65 10.94
CA VAL A 75 2.14 5.33 10.82
C VAL A 75 3.65 5.47 10.86
N LEU A 76 4.28 4.74 11.76
CA LEU A 76 5.71 4.71 12.02
C LEU A 76 6.26 3.31 11.69
N PRO A 77 6.42 2.96 10.42
CA PRO A 77 6.93 1.66 10.03
C PRO A 77 8.44 1.59 10.24
N SER A 78 8.92 0.44 10.68
CA SER A 78 10.34 0.14 10.78
C SER A 78 10.63 -1.16 10.05
N ILE A 79 11.18 -1.05 8.85
CA ILE A 79 11.70 -2.16 8.06
C ILE A 79 13.20 -1.94 7.91
N ARG A 80 13.97 -2.84 8.53
CA ARG A 80 15.44 -2.86 8.43
C ARG A 80 15.89 -4.08 7.67
N TYR A 81 16.79 -3.90 6.69
CA TYR A 81 17.37 -4.99 5.94
C TYR A 81 18.84 -5.19 6.31
N GLU A 82 19.28 -6.41 6.14
CA GLU A 82 20.68 -6.84 6.14
C GLU A 82 20.87 -7.79 4.95
N ALA A 83 21.69 -7.38 3.98
CA ALA A 83 21.95 -8.16 2.78
C ALA A 83 22.97 -9.28 3.08
N ASP A 84 22.58 -10.51 2.75
CA ASP A 84 23.45 -11.69 2.85
C ASP A 84 24.37 -11.76 1.63
N SER A 85 23.87 -11.42 0.43
CA SER A 85 24.59 -11.44 -0.85
C SER A 85 23.94 -10.51 -1.88
N ALA A 86 24.74 -10.00 -2.81
CA ALA A 86 24.26 -9.33 -4.02
C ALA A 86 25.32 -9.42 -5.12
N GLN A 87 24.94 -9.90 -6.29
CA GLN A 87 25.84 -10.11 -7.42
C GLN A 87 25.32 -9.41 -8.67
N TYR A 88 26.23 -9.02 -9.54
CA TYR A 88 25.90 -8.60 -10.90
C TYR A 88 25.42 -9.77 -11.76
N TYR A 89 24.76 -9.46 -12.88
CA TYR A 89 24.25 -10.50 -13.79
C TYR A 89 25.36 -11.43 -14.31
N GLN A 90 26.54 -10.90 -14.62
CA GLN A 90 27.69 -11.69 -15.07
C GLN A 90 28.50 -12.33 -13.93
N GLY A 91 28.09 -12.14 -12.69
CA GLY A 91 28.84 -12.54 -11.50
C GLY A 91 29.64 -11.38 -10.91
N GLY A 92 30.32 -11.62 -9.79
CA GLY A 92 30.99 -10.59 -9.02
C GLY A 92 30.05 -9.83 -8.08
N ASP A 93 30.59 -9.39 -6.94
CA ASP A 93 29.80 -8.78 -5.87
C ASP A 93 29.45 -7.32 -6.20
N VAL A 94 28.21 -6.96 -5.88
CA VAL A 94 27.74 -5.56 -5.94
C VAL A 94 28.28 -4.82 -4.73
N SER A 95 29.03 -3.74 -4.96
CA SER A 95 29.53 -2.87 -3.90
C SER A 95 28.47 -1.89 -3.40
N GLY A 96 28.56 -1.52 -2.12
CA GLY A 96 27.69 -0.51 -1.49
C GLY A 96 27.21 -0.90 -0.11
N SER A 97 26.17 -0.22 0.36
CA SER A 97 25.59 -0.41 1.70
C SER A 97 24.86 -1.75 1.79
N LYS A 98 25.23 -2.57 2.80
CA LYS A 98 24.67 -3.91 3.02
C LYS A 98 23.49 -3.92 4.00
N SER A 99 23.19 -2.81 4.66
CA SER A 99 22.11 -2.72 5.64
C SER A 99 21.54 -1.31 5.71
N GLY A 100 20.30 -1.19 6.19
CA GLY A 100 19.65 0.11 6.39
C GLY A 100 18.18 0.00 6.76
N LYS A 101 17.56 1.15 7.03
CA LYS A 101 16.10 1.30 7.21
C LYS A 101 15.51 1.83 5.90
N ILE A 102 14.43 1.18 5.41
CA ILE A 102 13.85 1.50 4.09
C ILE A 102 12.47 2.15 4.17
N THR A 103 12.02 2.55 5.37
CA THR A 103 10.68 3.12 5.60
C THR A 103 10.76 4.51 6.22
N LYS A 104 9.72 5.32 5.93
CA LYS A 104 9.52 6.67 6.48
C LYS A 104 8.17 6.76 7.18
N THR A 105 8.04 7.67 8.13
CA THR A 105 6.78 8.01 8.79
C THR A 105 5.79 8.57 7.78
N THR A 106 4.52 8.23 7.96
CA THR A 106 3.44 8.58 7.05
C THR A 106 2.18 8.96 7.80
N VAL A 107 1.37 9.82 7.21
CA VAL A 107 0.04 10.19 7.70
C VAL A 107 -1.00 9.75 6.68
N ALA A 108 -2.03 9.01 7.13
CA ALA A 108 -3.19 8.63 6.34
C ALA A 108 -4.44 9.36 6.88
N PRO A 109 -4.93 10.40 6.18
CA PRO A 109 -6.15 11.11 6.55
C PRO A 109 -7.38 10.41 5.96
N HIS A 110 -8.49 10.42 6.68
CA HIS A 110 -9.78 9.90 6.22
C HIS A 110 -10.91 10.84 6.62
N LEU A 111 -11.94 10.92 5.77
CA LEU A 111 -13.12 11.75 5.96
C LEU A 111 -14.38 10.92 5.65
N TYR A 112 -15.34 10.98 6.53
CA TYR A 112 -16.63 10.30 6.38
C TYR A 112 -17.78 11.23 6.74
N GLY A 113 -18.84 11.16 5.95
CA GLY A 113 -20.11 11.85 6.22
C GLY A 113 -21.27 10.90 6.12
N ALA A 114 -22.25 11.03 7.02
CA ALA A 114 -23.50 10.30 7.00
C ALA A 114 -24.67 11.29 7.12
N TYR A 115 -25.67 11.14 6.27
CA TYR A 115 -26.88 11.95 6.26
C TYR A 115 -28.12 11.07 6.34
N LYS A 116 -28.85 11.15 7.42
CA LYS A 116 -30.13 10.47 7.59
C LYS A 116 -31.20 11.18 6.76
N VAL A 117 -31.68 10.52 5.71
CA VAL A 117 -32.77 11.02 4.87
C VAL A 117 -34.12 10.86 5.61
N ASN A 118 -34.26 9.71 6.23
CA ASN A 118 -35.43 9.34 7.09
C ASN A 118 -35.00 8.19 8.04
N ASP A 119 -35.93 7.57 8.73
CA ASP A 119 -35.62 6.49 9.68
C ASP A 119 -35.08 5.21 9.03
N ASP A 120 -35.39 4.99 7.75
CA ASP A 120 -35.02 3.77 7.04
C ASP A 120 -33.83 3.96 6.09
N VAL A 121 -33.58 5.18 5.61
CA VAL A 121 -32.56 5.47 4.58
C VAL A 121 -31.52 6.47 5.08
N THR A 122 -30.27 6.06 5.00
CA THR A 122 -29.11 6.92 5.29
C THR A 122 -28.17 6.92 4.10
N LEU A 123 -27.78 8.11 3.65
CA LEU A 123 -26.74 8.30 2.63
C LEU A 123 -25.39 8.53 3.31
N GLY A 124 -24.31 8.10 2.66
CA GLY A 124 -22.96 8.32 3.15
C GLY A 124 -21.99 8.69 2.03
N LEU A 125 -20.89 9.34 2.43
CA LEU A 125 -19.76 9.60 1.58
C LEU A 125 -18.47 9.38 2.37
N GLY A 126 -17.60 8.50 1.86
CA GLY A 126 -16.26 8.27 2.40
C GLY A 126 -15.17 8.75 1.44
N VAL A 127 -14.10 9.35 1.99
CA VAL A 127 -12.84 9.62 1.29
C VAL A 127 -11.72 9.09 2.17
N TYR A 128 -11.01 8.07 1.72
CA TYR A 128 -10.05 7.36 2.55
C TYR A 128 -8.98 6.63 1.72
N VAL A 129 -7.94 6.12 2.41
CA VAL A 129 -6.77 5.46 1.81
C VAL A 129 -6.82 3.95 2.10
N PRO A 130 -7.38 3.10 1.21
CA PRO A 130 -7.48 1.66 1.45
C PRO A 130 -6.18 0.91 1.18
N PHE A 131 -5.31 1.42 0.30
CA PHE A 131 -4.05 0.79 -0.08
C PHE A 131 -2.92 1.81 -0.08
N GLY A 132 -1.78 1.40 0.47
CA GLY A 132 -0.57 2.21 0.49
C GLY A 132 0.66 1.38 0.83
N SER A 133 1.78 1.72 0.20
CA SER A 133 3.09 1.16 0.52
C SER A 133 4.19 2.12 0.06
N ALA A 134 5.24 2.34 0.85
CA ALA A 134 6.48 2.97 0.38
C ALA A 134 7.69 2.39 1.09
N THR A 135 8.65 2.04 0.28
CA THR A 135 9.99 1.68 0.69
C THR A 135 10.99 2.38 -0.21
N GLU A 136 12.09 2.79 0.37
CA GLU A 136 13.18 3.41 -0.37
C GLU A 136 14.51 3.02 0.26
N TYR A 137 15.33 2.34 -0.52
CA TYR A 137 16.71 2.02 -0.19
C TYR A 137 17.62 3.21 -0.49
N GLU A 138 18.76 3.27 0.20
CA GLU A 138 19.84 4.17 -0.22
C GLU A 138 20.26 3.86 -1.66
N LYS A 139 20.67 4.90 -2.39
CA LYS A 139 21.03 4.76 -3.81
C LYS A 139 22.18 3.80 -4.04
N ASP A 140 23.10 3.70 -3.08
CA ASP A 140 24.26 2.82 -3.11
C ASP A 140 24.00 1.43 -2.50
N SER A 141 22.76 1.12 -2.08
CA SER A 141 22.45 -0.21 -1.54
C SER A 141 22.91 -1.32 -2.48
N VAL A 142 23.50 -2.39 -1.93
CA VAL A 142 23.87 -3.58 -2.72
C VAL A 142 22.65 -4.25 -3.36
N LEU A 143 21.43 -4.03 -2.83
CA LEU A 143 20.18 -4.54 -3.37
C LEU A 143 19.54 -3.63 -4.44
N ARG A 144 20.22 -2.57 -4.90
CA ARG A 144 19.66 -1.55 -5.80
C ARG A 144 19.21 -2.08 -7.16
N HIS A 145 19.79 -3.18 -7.65
CA HIS A 145 19.39 -3.82 -8.92
C HIS A 145 18.04 -4.55 -8.84
N ASN A 146 17.44 -4.58 -7.68
CA ASN A 146 16.04 -4.91 -7.48
C ASN A 146 15.23 -3.61 -7.41
N ILE A 147 13.95 -3.65 -7.01
CA ILE A 147 13.17 -2.42 -6.83
C ILE A 147 13.76 -1.66 -5.65
N ASN A 148 14.45 -0.56 -5.95
CA ASN A 148 15.16 0.28 -4.97
C ASN A 148 14.22 1.28 -4.28
N LYS A 149 13.14 1.70 -4.96
CA LYS A 149 12.06 2.53 -4.42
C LYS A 149 10.73 2.00 -4.94
N LEU A 150 9.79 1.86 -4.07
CA LEU A 150 8.40 1.58 -4.41
C LEU A 150 7.51 2.51 -3.59
N SER A 151 6.57 3.19 -4.25
CA SER A 151 5.47 3.90 -3.60
C SER A 151 4.18 3.56 -4.34
N LEU A 152 3.17 3.15 -3.60
CA LEU A 152 1.81 2.94 -4.08
C LEU A 152 0.87 3.65 -3.11
N THR A 153 -0.07 4.42 -3.62
CA THR A 153 -1.13 5.03 -2.83
C THR A 153 -2.42 4.95 -3.62
N SER A 154 -3.48 4.49 -2.98
CA SER A 154 -4.84 4.54 -3.53
C SER A 154 -5.74 5.34 -2.60
N ILE A 155 -6.62 6.15 -3.20
CA ILE A 155 -7.62 6.95 -2.51
C ILE A 155 -8.96 6.54 -3.07
N ASP A 156 -9.89 6.16 -2.17
CA ASP A 156 -11.28 5.87 -2.54
C ASP A 156 -12.15 7.09 -2.24
N ILE A 157 -13.04 7.37 -3.18
CA ILE A 157 -14.22 8.21 -3.00
C ILE A 157 -15.41 7.27 -3.13
N GLU A 158 -16.17 7.13 -2.06
CA GLU A 158 -17.23 6.13 -1.97
C GLU A 158 -18.55 6.73 -1.47
N PRO A 159 -19.46 7.10 -2.38
CA PRO A 159 -20.86 7.31 -2.04
C PRO A 159 -21.54 5.97 -1.72
N VAL A 160 -22.32 5.94 -0.64
CA VAL A 160 -23.04 4.76 -0.17
C VAL A 160 -24.48 5.09 0.19
N VAL A 161 -25.33 4.05 0.15
CA VAL A 161 -26.68 4.08 0.68
C VAL A 161 -26.86 2.91 1.65
N ALA A 162 -27.46 3.17 2.79
CA ALA A 162 -27.92 2.17 3.73
C ALA A 162 -29.44 2.20 3.79
N TRP A 163 -30.04 1.01 3.84
CA TRP A 163 -31.48 0.80 3.97
C TRP A 163 -31.79 -0.15 5.12
N LYS A 164 -32.54 0.34 6.09
CA LYS A 164 -33.13 -0.44 7.18
C LYS A 164 -34.39 -1.12 6.63
N ALA A 165 -34.27 -2.40 6.27
CA ALA A 165 -35.40 -3.15 5.70
C ALA A 165 -36.45 -3.48 6.74
N ASN A 166 -36.05 -3.69 8.00
CA ASN A 166 -36.88 -3.87 9.18
C ASN A 166 -36.03 -3.67 10.44
N GLU A 167 -36.62 -3.94 11.63
CA GLU A 167 -35.92 -3.75 12.92
C GLU A 167 -34.62 -4.57 13.05
N ASN A 168 -34.57 -5.75 12.40
CA ASN A 168 -33.46 -6.68 12.52
C ASN A 168 -32.46 -6.61 11.36
N HIS A 169 -32.90 -6.24 10.16
CA HIS A 169 -32.08 -6.32 8.96
C HIS A 169 -31.83 -4.97 8.28
N ALA A 170 -30.60 -4.70 7.97
CA ALA A 170 -30.19 -3.56 7.16
C ALA A 170 -29.25 -4.01 6.03
N PHE A 171 -29.33 -3.31 4.91
CA PHE A 171 -28.50 -3.51 3.74
C PHE A 171 -27.76 -2.22 3.40
N GLY A 172 -26.58 -2.36 2.80
CA GLY A 172 -25.77 -1.24 2.34
C GLY A 172 -25.16 -1.52 0.98
N ALA A 173 -25.06 -0.49 0.17
CA ALA A 173 -24.39 -0.54 -1.12
C ALA A 173 -23.57 0.74 -1.35
N GLY A 174 -22.36 0.59 -1.90
CA GLY A 174 -21.47 1.69 -2.25
C GLY A 174 -20.89 1.54 -3.65
N LEU A 175 -20.60 2.66 -4.27
CA LEU A 175 -19.82 2.74 -5.50
C LEU A 175 -18.44 3.29 -5.18
N ILE A 176 -17.39 2.59 -5.60
CA ILE A 176 -16.00 2.96 -5.32
C ILE A 176 -15.41 3.60 -6.56
N ALA A 177 -15.03 4.87 -6.47
CA ALA A 177 -14.13 5.51 -7.41
C ALA A 177 -12.73 5.55 -6.78
N GLN A 178 -11.80 4.72 -7.26
CA GLN A 178 -10.46 4.59 -6.70
C GLN A 178 -9.43 5.26 -7.61
N TYR A 179 -8.74 6.26 -7.10
CA TYR A 179 -7.56 6.82 -7.71
C TYR A 179 -6.32 6.09 -7.20
N SER A 180 -5.49 5.58 -8.09
CA SER A 180 -4.22 4.92 -7.73
C SER A 180 -3.05 5.60 -8.41
N LYS A 181 -1.98 5.81 -7.64
CA LYS A 181 -0.70 6.35 -8.11
C LYS A 181 0.42 5.44 -7.62
N ALA A 182 1.34 5.10 -8.54
CA ALA A 182 2.55 4.36 -8.19
C ALA A 182 3.80 5.07 -8.71
N GLU A 183 4.89 4.91 -7.95
CA GLU A 183 6.24 5.33 -8.31
C GLU A 183 7.19 4.18 -7.99
N LEU A 184 8.08 3.89 -8.93
CA LEU A 184 9.06 2.83 -8.83
C LEU A 184 10.41 3.35 -9.34
N ARG A 185 11.50 3.07 -8.60
CA ARG A 185 12.87 3.26 -9.07
C ARG A 185 13.59 1.93 -9.03
N LYS A 186 14.35 1.68 -10.08
CA LYS A 186 15.14 0.47 -10.20
C LYS A 186 16.43 0.75 -10.93
N TYR A 187 17.55 0.28 -10.36
CA TYR A 187 18.85 0.29 -11.00
C TYR A 187 19.03 -0.96 -11.85
N SER A 188 19.83 -0.83 -12.87
CA SER A 188 20.24 -1.93 -13.75
C SER A 188 21.70 -1.79 -14.09
N ASP A 189 22.41 -2.92 -14.17
CA ASP A 189 23.73 -2.99 -14.77
C ASP A 189 23.60 -2.96 -16.29
N TRP A 190 23.89 -1.84 -16.91
CA TRP A 190 23.80 -1.68 -18.36
C TRP A 190 24.93 -2.35 -19.12
N ASP A 191 25.95 -2.87 -18.41
CA ASP A 191 26.98 -3.72 -18.97
C ASP A 191 26.69 -5.23 -18.85
N ALA A 192 25.51 -5.62 -18.45
CA ALA A 192 25.15 -7.03 -18.28
C ALA A 192 25.41 -7.91 -19.53
N SER A 193 25.45 -7.32 -20.73
CA SER A 193 25.84 -7.98 -21.98
C SER A 193 27.32 -7.84 -22.33
N GLY A 194 28.12 -7.10 -21.54
CA GLY A 194 29.52 -6.77 -21.84
C GLY A 194 29.72 -5.68 -22.91
N ALA A 195 28.64 -5.12 -23.45
CA ALA A 195 28.74 -4.17 -24.57
C ALA A 195 29.42 -2.85 -24.19
N ILE A 196 29.24 -2.37 -22.95
CA ILE A 196 29.91 -1.15 -22.47
C ILE A 196 31.38 -1.42 -22.20
N SER A 197 31.75 -2.58 -21.67
CA SER A 197 33.14 -3.03 -21.52
C SER A 197 33.84 -3.10 -22.88
N GLN A 198 33.20 -3.61 -23.92
CA GLN A 198 33.74 -3.64 -25.29
C GLN A 198 33.94 -2.23 -25.85
N LEU A 199 32.97 -1.32 -25.68
CA LEU A 199 33.11 0.08 -26.08
C LEU A 199 34.29 0.75 -25.37
N ALA A 200 34.40 0.60 -24.05
CA ALA A 200 35.49 1.18 -23.25
C ALA A 200 36.85 0.63 -23.66
N SER A 201 36.95 -0.69 -23.89
CA SER A 201 38.18 -1.36 -24.36
C SER A 201 38.58 -0.86 -25.72
N GLY A 202 37.64 -0.70 -26.66
CA GLY A 202 37.96 -0.15 -28.01
C GLY A 202 38.45 1.29 -27.97
N LEU A 203 37.89 2.14 -27.13
CA LEU A 203 38.34 3.52 -26.94
C LEU A 203 39.71 3.58 -26.28
N ALA A 204 39.98 2.78 -25.25
CA ALA A 204 41.25 2.69 -24.56
C ALA A 204 42.36 2.16 -25.50
N SER A 205 42.05 1.12 -26.29
CA SER A 205 42.99 0.55 -27.26
C SER A 205 43.41 1.56 -28.35
N ARG A 206 42.45 2.34 -28.86
CA ARG A 206 42.73 3.42 -29.82
C ARG A 206 43.62 4.49 -29.22
N ALA A 207 43.33 4.91 -27.99
CA ALA A 207 44.16 5.92 -27.32
C ALA A 207 45.56 5.44 -26.99
N ALA A 208 45.70 4.15 -26.65
CA ALA A 208 47.01 3.56 -26.28
C ALA A 208 47.83 3.04 -27.47
N GLY A 209 47.29 2.97 -28.67
CA GLY A 209 47.91 2.37 -29.83
C GLY A 209 48.21 0.86 -29.70
N ARG A 210 47.60 0.18 -28.71
CA ARG A 210 47.73 -1.25 -28.40
C ARG A 210 46.45 -1.83 -27.80
N PRO A 211 46.23 -3.13 -27.85
CA PRO A 211 45.08 -3.75 -27.19
C PRO A 211 45.08 -3.45 -25.68
N VAL A 212 43.92 -2.92 -25.21
CA VAL A 212 43.65 -2.65 -23.79
C VAL A 212 42.29 -3.22 -23.46
N SER A 213 42.21 -4.07 -22.43
CA SER A 213 40.95 -4.57 -21.89
C SER A 213 40.50 -3.71 -20.73
N VAL A 214 39.23 -3.32 -20.75
CA VAL A 214 38.60 -2.52 -19.69
C VAL A 214 37.33 -3.26 -19.23
N SER A 215 37.20 -3.46 -17.93
CA SER A 215 35.93 -3.91 -17.32
C SER A 215 35.14 -2.69 -16.88
N ALA A 216 33.92 -2.59 -17.36
CA ALA A 216 32.97 -1.57 -16.97
C ALA A 216 32.03 -2.00 -15.82
N GLN A 217 32.15 -3.25 -15.35
CA GLN A 217 31.36 -3.79 -14.26
C GLN A 217 31.46 -2.93 -12.98
N GLY A 218 30.39 -2.66 -12.32
CA GLY A 218 30.31 -1.80 -11.14
C GLY A 218 30.41 -0.30 -11.42
N LYS A 219 30.61 0.09 -12.69
CA LYS A 219 30.70 1.50 -13.15
C LYS A 219 29.75 1.78 -14.31
N SER A 220 28.80 0.88 -14.56
CA SER A 220 27.85 0.95 -15.68
C SER A 220 26.40 0.92 -15.21
N ASP A 221 26.16 1.23 -13.94
CA ASP A 221 24.79 1.34 -13.43
C ASP A 221 24.06 2.52 -14.09
N GLY A 222 22.81 2.29 -14.39
CA GLY A 222 21.82 3.30 -14.68
C GLY A 222 20.53 2.96 -13.95
N HIS A 223 19.58 3.88 -13.91
CA HIS A 223 18.29 3.61 -13.31
C HIS A 223 17.13 4.11 -14.15
N ALA A 224 15.94 3.54 -13.89
CA ALA A 224 14.66 4.03 -14.35
C ALA A 224 13.85 4.53 -13.17
N GLU A 225 13.32 5.76 -13.24
CA GLU A 225 12.21 6.22 -12.43
C GLU A 225 10.93 6.12 -13.23
N VAL A 226 9.99 5.32 -12.74
CA VAL A 226 8.70 5.09 -13.40
C VAL A 226 7.58 5.61 -12.53
N LYS A 227 6.73 6.45 -13.09
CA LYS A 227 5.56 7.04 -12.43
C LYS A 227 4.33 6.80 -13.28
N GLY A 228 3.22 6.45 -12.63
CA GLY A 228 1.95 6.27 -13.32
C GLY A 228 0.78 6.41 -12.37
N HIS A 229 -0.37 6.71 -12.93
CA HIS A 229 -1.63 6.82 -12.19
C HIS A 229 -2.82 6.38 -13.05
N ASP A 230 -3.93 6.08 -12.38
CA ASP A 230 -5.18 5.68 -13.04
C ASP A 230 -6.37 5.84 -12.10
N TRP A 231 -7.57 5.97 -12.68
CA TRP A 231 -8.84 5.82 -12.00
C TRP A 231 -9.44 4.46 -12.31
N GLY A 232 -9.90 3.75 -11.29
CA GLY A 232 -10.62 2.50 -11.41
C GLY A 232 -11.93 2.56 -10.63
N PHE A 233 -12.85 1.64 -10.93
CA PHE A 233 -14.17 1.60 -10.31
C PHE A 233 -14.46 0.23 -9.72
N GLY A 234 -15.16 0.24 -8.61
CA GLY A 234 -15.61 -0.94 -7.90
C GLY A 234 -16.92 -0.69 -7.18
N TYR A 235 -17.31 -1.63 -6.36
CA TYR A 235 -18.52 -1.54 -5.54
C TYR A 235 -18.33 -2.27 -4.21
N GLN A 236 -19.21 -1.94 -3.27
CA GLN A 236 -19.32 -2.55 -1.97
C GLN A 236 -20.77 -2.95 -1.71
N LEU A 237 -20.97 -4.13 -1.13
CA LEU A 237 -22.27 -4.64 -0.71
C LEU A 237 -22.18 -5.13 0.72
N ALA A 238 -23.17 -4.82 1.53
CA ALA A 238 -23.17 -5.15 2.93
C ALA A 238 -24.55 -5.52 3.45
N TRP A 239 -24.52 -6.35 4.47
CA TRP A 239 -25.69 -6.75 5.24
C TRP A 239 -25.34 -6.74 6.72
N MET A 240 -26.32 -6.35 7.54
CA MET A 240 -26.23 -6.35 8.99
C MET A 240 -27.51 -6.91 9.58
N TRP A 241 -27.37 -7.79 10.55
CA TRP A 241 -28.46 -8.47 11.23
C TRP A 241 -28.33 -8.34 12.75
N ASP A 242 -29.30 -7.67 13.37
CA ASP A 242 -29.50 -7.70 14.81
C ASP A 242 -30.27 -8.98 15.16
N ILE A 243 -29.54 -10.00 15.61
CA ILE A 243 -30.12 -11.30 16.01
C ILE A 243 -31.07 -11.10 17.20
N ASN A 244 -30.68 -10.24 18.12
CA ASN A 244 -31.41 -9.77 19.28
C ASN A 244 -30.76 -8.48 19.83
N ASP A 245 -31.24 -7.95 20.95
CA ASP A 245 -30.77 -6.71 21.58
C ASP A 245 -29.27 -6.76 21.99
N ARG A 246 -28.69 -7.96 22.07
CA ARG A 246 -27.29 -8.16 22.50
C ARG A 246 -26.36 -8.62 21.39
N ALA A 247 -26.85 -9.26 20.35
CA ALA A 247 -26.02 -9.90 19.33
C ALA A 247 -26.31 -9.34 17.94
N ARG A 248 -25.24 -8.94 17.25
CA ARG A 248 -25.26 -8.44 15.87
C ARG A 248 -24.19 -9.12 15.04
N VAL A 249 -24.53 -9.44 13.82
CA VAL A 249 -23.60 -9.98 12.81
C VAL A 249 -23.68 -9.10 11.57
N GLY A 250 -22.56 -8.92 10.91
CA GLY A 250 -22.48 -8.20 9.62
C GLY A 250 -21.64 -8.96 8.62
N VAL A 251 -21.96 -8.76 7.36
CA VAL A 251 -21.19 -9.24 6.20
C VAL A 251 -20.94 -8.07 5.28
N ASN A 252 -19.69 -7.96 4.82
CA ASN A 252 -19.28 -6.90 3.91
C ASN A 252 -18.41 -7.47 2.79
N TYR A 253 -18.78 -7.20 1.55
CA TYR A 253 -18.02 -7.54 0.36
C TYR A 253 -17.58 -6.26 -0.36
N ARG A 254 -16.28 -6.12 -0.59
CA ARG A 254 -15.69 -5.08 -1.43
C ARG A 254 -15.14 -5.73 -2.69
N SER A 255 -15.51 -5.21 -3.85
CA SER A 255 -15.05 -5.73 -5.13
C SER A 255 -13.59 -5.38 -5.38
N LYS A 256 -12.95 -6.13 -6.28
CA LYS A 256 -11.67 -5.72 -6.87
C LYS A 256 -11.82 -4.43 -7.66
N VAL A 257 -10.72 -3.66 -7.74
CA VAL A 257 -10.59 -2.57 -8.71
C VAL A 257 -9.38 -2.85 -9.60
N THR A 258 -9.55 -2.68 -10.91
CA THR A 258 -8.49 -2.88 -11.90
C THR A 258 -7.97 -1.53 -12.36
N HIS A 259 -6.65 -1.37 -12.38
CA HIS A 259 -5.96 -0.19 -12.86
C HIS A 259 -5.00 -0.53 -13.99
N THR A 260 -4.91 0.36 -14.96
CA THR A 260 -3.80 0.41 -15.90
C THR A 260 -3.06 1.72 -15.67
N LEU A 261 -2.13 1.70 -14.72
CA LEU A 261 -1.35 2.90 -14.38
C LEU A 261 -0.54 3.31 -15.59
N LYS A 262 -0.82 4.47 -16.14
CA LYS A 262 -0.14 5.06 -17.30
C LYS A 262 0.67 6.27 -16.86
N GLY A 263 1.87 6.42 -17.43
CA GLY A 263 2.75 7.53 -17.12
C GLY A 263 4.04 7.48 -17.91
N SER A 264 5.17 7.77 -17.26
CA SER A 264 6.48 7.85 -17.90
C SER A 264 7.54 7.07 -17.14
N ALA A 265 8.55 6.62 -17.87
CA ALA A 265 9.84 6.18 -17.37
C ALA A 265 10.89 7.23 -17.74
N GLU A 266 11.69 7.63 -16.77
CA GLU A 266 12.86 8.49 -16.94
C GLU A 266 14.10 7.64 -16.68
N TRP A 267 15.05 7.67 -17.65
CA TRP A 267 16.26 6.85 -17.62
C TRP A 267 17.48 7.72 -17.39
N GLU A 268 18.30 7.38 -16.40
CA GLU A 268 19.52 8.09 -16.06
C GLU A 268 20.72 7.15 -15.98
N ALA A 269 21.86 7.65 -16.44
CA ALA A 269 23.16 6.97 -16.36
C ALA A 269 23.89 7.38 -15.07
N ASP A 270 24.08 6.45 -14.14
CA ASP A 270 24.72 6.72 -12.84
C ASP A 270 26.22 6.44 -12.86
N GLY A 271 26.64 5.33 -13.47
CA GLY A 271 28.01 4.92 -13.54
C GLY A 271 28.84 5.70 -14.57
N THR A 272 30.15 5.81 -14.35
CA THR A 272 31.06 6.54 -15.25
C THR A 272 31.03 6.00 -16.69
N TYR A 273 31.02 4.68 -16.85
CA TYR A 273 30.96 4.05 -18.18
C TYR A 273 29.56 4.08 -18.77
N ALA A 274 28.52 4.06 -17.95
CA ALA A 274 27.16 4.28 -18.43
C ALA A 274 26.99 5.69 -19.00
N ARG A 275 27.52 6.73 -18.32
CA ARG A 275 27.54 8.11 -18.85
C ARG A 275 28.35 8.25 -20.13
N LEU A 276 29.49 7.59 -20.22
CA LEU A 276 30.27 7.55 -21.44
C LEU A 276 29.50 6.92 -22.60
N ALA A 277 28.88 5.76 -22.38
CA ALA A 277 28.05 5.09 -23.38
C ALA A 277 26.85 5.92 -23.80
N TRP A 278 26.23 6.64 -22.86
CA TRP A 278 25.11 7.56 -23.11
C TRP A 278 25.55 8.72 -24.00
N SER A 279 26.65 9.42 -23.65
CA SER A 279 27.18 10.56 -24.41
C SER A 279 27.66 10.19 -25.84
N ARG A 280 28.00 8.92 -26.08
CA ARG A 280 28.38 8.39 -27.39
C ARG A 280 27.19 7.84 -28.20
N GLY A 281 25.98 7.95 -27.70
CA GLY A 281 24.78 7.43 -28.37
C GLY A 281 24.65 5.90 -28.33
N ALA A 282 25.55 5.18 -27.65
CA ALA A 282 25.53 3.72 -27.61
C ALA A 282 24.28 3.16 -26.86
N LEU A 283 23.77 3.88 -25.85
CA LEU A 283 22.55 3.49 -25.16
C LEU A 283 21.30 3.84 -25.98
N ALA A 284 21.29 4.96 -26.71
CA ALA A 284 20.21 5.29 -27.63
C ALA A 284 20.07 4.24 -28.74
N ALA A 285 21.18 3.77 -29.30
CA ALA A 285 21.19 2.67 -30.28
C ALA A 285 20.65 1.33 -29.70
N ARG A 286 20.62 1.19 -28.37
CA ARG A 286 20.04 0.05 -27.64
C ARG A 286 18.60 0.27 -27.20
N GLY A 287 17.96 1.38 -27.59
CA GLY A 287 16.57 1.70 -27.28
C GLY A 287 16.35 2.47 -25.97
N TYR A 288 17.42 2.93 -25.29
CA TYR A 288 17.30 3.77 -24.10
C TYR A 288 17.18 5.24 -24.52
N VAL A 289 16.12 5.89 -24.06
CA VAL A 289 15.85 7.32 -24.28
C VAL A 289 15.64 8.01 -22.94
N PRO A 290 15.94 9.32 -22.80
CA PRO A 290 15.85 10.00 -21.52
C PRO A 290 14.46 9.87 -20.87
N ARG A 291 13.39 9.91 -21.69
CA ARG A 291 12.02 9.76 -21.22
C ARG A 291 11.15 9.07 -22.28
N GLU A 292 10.34 8.15 -21.81
CA GLU A 292 9.37 7.41 -22.62
C GLU A 292 8.09 7.14 -21.85
N LYS A 293 7.04 6.71 -22.56
CA LYS A 293 5.82 6.24 -21.90
C LYS A 293 6.06 4.88 -21.26
N ALA A 294 5.40 4.69 -20.10
CA ALA A 294 5.39 3.42 -19.41
C ALA A 294 4.02 3.13 -18.83
N SER A 295 3.70 1.85 -18.66
CA SER A 295 2.45 1.42 -18.04
C SER A 295 2.61 0.12 -17.27
N VAL A 296 1.76 -0.06 -16.24
CA VAL A 296 1.64 -1.31 -15.50
C VAL A 296 0.19 -1.57 -15.14
N LYS A 297 -0.27 -2.81 -15.34
CA LYS A 297 -1.59 -3.24 -14.90
C LYS A 297 -1.49 -3.83 -13.49
N ILE A 298 -2.30 -3.28 -12.56
CA ILE A 298 -2.44 -3.80 -11.20
C ILE A 298 -3.91 -4.03 -10.87
N VAL A 299 -4.18 -4.86 -9.87
CA VAL A 299 -5.53 -5.12 -9.36
C VAL A 299 -5.49 -5.02 -7.85
N THR A 300 -6.24 -4.07 -7.28
CA THR A 300 -6.50 -4.08 -5.85
C THR A 300 -7.51 -5.18 -5.54
N PRO A 301 -7.25 -6.04 -4.54
CA PRO A 301 -7.99 -7.27 -4.34
C PRO A 301 -9.40 -7.04 -3.79
N GLU A 302 -10.31 -7.93 -4.13
CA GLU A 302 -11.58 -8.08 -3.44
C GLU A 302 -11.40 -8.65 -2.03
N SER A 303 -12.32 -8.31 -1.14
CA SER A 303 -12.37 -8.83 0.23
C SER A 303 -13.80 -9.15 0.67
N LEU A 304 -13.90 -10.12 1.56
CA LEU A 304 -15.13 -10.51 2.25
C LEU A 304 -14.85 -10.52 3.75
N SER A 305 -15.61 -9.72 4.50
CA SER A 305 -15.53 -9.66 5.96
C SER A 305 -16.84 -10.19 6.59
N VAL A 306 -16.69 -10.95 7.65
CA VAL A 306 -17.77 -11.34 8.55
C VAL A 306 -17.40 -10.85 9.94
N HIS A 307 -18.26 -10.05 10.54
CA HIS A 307 -18.00 -9.46 11.84
C HIS A 307 -19.18 -9.62 12.78
N GLY A 308 -18.86 -9.72 14.05
CA GLY A 308 -19.81 -9.92 15.12
C GLY A 308 -19.62 -8.93 16.26
N MET A 309 -20.72 -8.62 16.94
CA MET A 309 -20.75 -7.86 18.17
C MET A 309 -21.65 -8.57 19.17
N TYR A 310 -21.21 -8.63 20.43
CA TYR A 310 -22.00 -9.15 21.54
C TYR A 310 -21.90 -8.21 22.75
N LYS A 311 -23.04 -7.69 23.19
CA LYS A 311 -23.19 -6.91 24.43
C LYS A 311 -23.18 -7.87 25.60
N ALA A 312 -21.99 -8.13 26.20
CA ALA A 312 -21.85 -9.06 27.30
C ALA A 312 -22.50 -8.51 28.58
N THR A 313 -22.38 -7.19 28.80
CA THR A 313 -23.09 -6.43 29.83
C THR A 313 -23.47 -5.05 29.30
N ASP A 314 -24.17 -4.23 30.06
CA ASP A 314 -24.53 -2.84 29.69
C ASP A 314 -23.26 -1.96 29.47
N LYS A 315 -22.13 -2.35 30.02
CA LYS A 315 -20.87 -1.60 29.93
C LYS A 315 -19.80 -2.28 29.06
N PHE A 316 -19.97 -3.57 28.73
CA PHE A 316 -18.92 -4.34 28.06
C PHE A 316 -19.44 -4.98 26.78
N ASN A 317 -18.80 -4.61 25.66
CA ASN A 317 -19.05 -5.20 24.35
C ASN A 317 -17.85 -6.01 23.90
N LEU A 318 -18.10 -7.13 23.26
CA LEU A 318 -17.13 -7.99 22.57
C LEU A 318 -17.31 -7.86 21.06
N PHE A 319 -16.18 -7.88 20.34
CA PHE A 319 -16.13 -7.77 18.89
C PHE A 319 -15.30 -8.88 18.28
N SER A 320 -15.68 -9.31 17.10
CA SER A 320 -14.92 -10.25 16.29
C SER A 320 -14.99 -9.88 14.81
N ASP A 321 -13.92 -10.15 14.08
CA ASP A 321 -13.88 -9.96 12.62
C ASP A 321 -13.05 -11.08 12.00
N VAL A 322 -13.53 -11.61 10.87
CA VAL A 322 -12.75 -12.47 9.97
C VAL A 322 -12.87 -11.88 8.57
N THR A 323 -11.75 -11.43 8.05
CA THR A 323 -11.66 -10.87 6.70
C THR A 323 -10.80 -11.76 5.80
N TRP A 324 -11.39 -12.25 4.72
CA TRP A 324 -10.68 -12.89 3.62
C TRP A 324 -10.36 -11.88 2.53
N THR A 325 -9.13 -11.94 1.98
CA THR A 325 -8.69 -11.06 0.89
C THR A 325 -8.03 -11.86 -0.23
N ARG A 326 -8.45 -11.61 -1.48
CA ARG A 326 -7.93 -12.33 -2.65
C ARG A 326 -6.64 -11.70 -3.17
N HIS A 327 -5.59 -11.73 -2.35
CA HIS A 327 -4.27 -11.20 -2.72
C HIS A 327 -3.60 -11.94 -3.89
N SER A 328 -4.08 -13.14 -4.25
CA SER A 328 -3.63 -13.85 -5.47
C SER A 328 -3.92 -13.12 -6.78
N ARG A 329 -4.61 -11.98 -6.74
CA ARG A 329 -4.69 -11.04 -7.87
C ARG A 329 -3.34 -10.45 -8.25
N PHE A 330 -2.43 -10.35 -7.28
CA PHE A 330 -1.06 -9.89 -7.51
C PHE A 330 -0.12 -11.10 -7.63
N ASN A 331 -0.26 -11.88 -8.70
CA ASN A 331 0.62 -13.00 -9.01
C ASN A 331 1.67 -12.64 -10.07
N LYS A 332 1.38 -11.69 -10.96
CA LYS A 332 2.28 -11.18 -12.00
C LYS A 332 1.95 -9.72 -12.28
N ALA A 333 2.97 -8.89 -12.46
CA ALA A 333 2.85 -7.55 -13.02
C ALA A 333 3.89 -7.36 -14.12
N GLU A 334 3.51 -6.70 -15.20
CA GLU A 334 4.39 -6.35 -16.32
C GLU A 334 4.46 -4.83 -16.42
N LEU A 335 5.67 -4.31 -16.19
CA LEU A 335 6.00 -2.92 -16.45
C LEU A 335 6.42 -2.83 -17.91
N VAL A 336 5.62 -2.18 -18.73
CA VAL A 336 5.78 -2.09 -20.19
C VAL A 336 6.26 -0.70 -20.57
N PHE A 337 7.31 -0.62 -21.39
CA PHE A 337 7.92 0.59 -21.90
C PHE A 337 7.54 0.81 -23.39
N GLU A 338 7.52 2.06 -23.83
CA GLU A 338 7.25 2.42 -25.22
C GLU A 338 8.31 1.91 -26.20
N ASN A 339 9.59 1.98 -25.82
CA ASN A 339 10.71 1.59 -26.65
C ASN A 339 11.22 0.20 -26.28
N THR A 340 11.46 -0.62 -27.27
CA THR A 340 12.13 -1.92 -27.09
C THR A 340 13.63 -1.72 -26.91
N LYS A 341 14.20 -2.38 -25.89
CA LYS A 341 15.62 -2.31 -25.54
C LYS A 341 16.35 -3.58 -25.95
N ASN A 342 17.61 -3.44 -26.38
CA ASN A 342 18.50 -4.58 -26.56
C ASN A 342 18.94 -5.07 -25.17
N VAL A 343 18.60 -6.29 -24.84
CA VAL A 343 18.92 -6.99 -23.59
C VAL A 343 19.92 -8.12 -23.84
N VAL A 344 20.30 -8.86 -22.80
CA VAL A 344 21.32 -9.91 -22.90
C VAL A 344 20.95 -10.97 -23.95
N ASN A 345 19.70 -11.44 -23.97
CA ASN A 345 19.24 -12.51 -24.85
C ASN A 345 18.22 -12.02 -25.89
N GLY A 346 18.43 -10.84 -26.47
CA GLY A 346 17.59 -10.34 -27.54
C GLY A 346 17.01 -8.95 -27.29
N LYS A 347 15.72 -8.79 -27.41
CA LYS A 347 15.03 -7.51 -27.26
C LYS A 347 13.87 -7.64 -26.28
N SER A 348 13.66 -6.61 -25.46
CA SER A 348 12.52 -6.51 -24.54
C SER A 348 12.01 -5.08 -24.42
N ASP A 349 10.69 -4.95 -24.27
CA ASP A 349 10.00 -3.71 -23.93
C ASP A 349 9.46 -3.72 -22.49
N ARG A 350 9.83 -4.73 -21.66
CA ARG A 350 9.21 -4.94 -20.37
C ARG A 350 10.12 -5.51 -19.29
N THR A 351 9.71 -5.28 -18.05
CA THR A 351 10.19 -5.97 -16.85
C THR A 351 9.03 -6.73 -16.22
N VAL A 352 9.27 -8.00 -15.88
CA VAL A 352 8.26 -8.87 -15.28
C VAL A 352 8.52 -9.05 -13.80
N ILE A 353 7.49 -8.82 -12.99
CA ILE A 353 7.48 -9.02 -11.54
C ILE A 353 6.51 -10.15 -11.24
N THR A 354 6.97 -11.22 -10.55
CA THR A 354 6.19 -12.42 -10.26
C THR A 354 6.12 -12.71 -8.76
N PRO A 355 5.37 -11.93 -7.96
CA PRO A 355 5.25 -12.14 -6.52
C PRO A 355 4.46 -13.40 -6.18
N ASN A 356 3.61 -13.89 -7.08
CA ASN A 356 2.85 -15.13 -6.95
C ASN A 356 2.15 -15.26 -5.58
N TRP A 357 1.46 -14.21 -5.16
CA TRP A 357 0.82 -14.12 -3.85
C TRP A 357 -0.30 -15.14 -3.68
N ARG A 358 -0.56 -15.53 -2.44
CA ARG A 358 -1.70 -16.34 -2.02
C ARG A 358 -2.81 -15.49 -1.44
N ASN A 359 -4.02 -16.03 -1.37
CA ASN A 359 -5.11 -15.43 -0.60
C ASN A 359 -4.80 -15.46 0.88
N THR A 360 -5.30 -14.47 1.61
CA THR A 360 -5.04 -14.31 3.03
C THR A 360 -6.32 -14.19 3.83
N TYR A 361 -6.19 -14.33 5.12
CA TYR A 361 -7.22 -14.02 6.09
C TYR A 361 -6.61 -13.24 7.26
N LYS A 362 -7.43 -12.36 7.83
CA LYS A 362 -7.20 -11.67 9.09
C LYS A 362 -8.29 -12.10 10.06
N VAL A 363 -7.89 -12.41 11.29
CA VAL A 363 -8.82 -12.69 12.39
C VAL A 363 -8.54 -11.68 13.49
N ALA A 364 -9.57 -11.00 13.96
CA ALA A 364 -9.45 -9.98 14.99
C ALA A 364 -10.50 -10.20 16.10
N LEU A 365 -10.09 -9.96 17.33
CA LEU A 365 -10.92 -9.96 18.52
C LEU A 365 -10.69 -8.69 19.30
N GLY A 366 -11.73 -8.13 19.87
CA GLY A 366 -11.62 -6.92 20.67
C GLY A 366 -12.80 -6.71 21.58
N GLY A 367 -12.73 -5.66 22.34
CA GLY A 367 -13.81 -5.25 23.24
C GLY A 367 -13.76 -3.77 23.56
N SER A 368 -14.86 -3.27 24.07
CA SER A 368 -14.97 -1.92 24.64
C SER A 368 -15.62 -1.98 26.01
N TYR A 369 -15.15 -1.12 26.91
CA TYR A 369 -15.65 -1.00 28.27
C TYR A 369 -15.99 0.46 28.59
N GLN A 370 -17.26 0.71 28.96
CA GLN A 370 -17.74 2.02 29.39
C GLN A 370 -17.33 2.28 30.83
N VAL A 371 -16.29 3.10 31.03
CA VAL A 371 -15.73 3.41 32.34
C VAL A 371 -16.63 4.40 33.11
N THR A 372 -16.97 5.50 32.41
CA THR A 372 -17.89 6.54 32.87
C THR A 372 -18.81 6.91 31.71
N ASP A 373 -19.84 7.72 31.93
CA ASP A 373 -20.74 8.13 30.84
C ASP A 373 -20.00 8.75 29.64
N PRO A 374 -18.99 9.65 29.80
CA PRO A 374 -18.25 10.17 28.65
C PRO A 374 -17.10 9.29 28.16
N LEU A 375 -16.54 8.38 28.99
CA LEU A 375 -15.30 7.66 28.69
C LEU A 375 -15.51 6.18 28.44
N GLN A 376 -15.11 5.72 27.26
CA GLN A 376 -15.05 4.30 26.89
C GLN A 376 -13.60 3.93 26.54
N LEU A 377 -13.10 2.83 27.08
CA LEU A 377 -11.82 2.23 26.72
C LEU A 377 -12.02 1.06 25.75
N ARG A 378 -11.02 0.83 24.90
CA ARG A 378 -11.02 -0.19 23.86
C ARG A 378 -9.70 -0.96 23.87
N ALA A 379 -9.78 -2.25 23.57
CA ALA A 379 -8.60 -3.07 23.35
C ALA A 379 -8.88 -4.14 22.29
N GLY A 380 -7.84 -4.59 21.59
CA GLY A 380 -7.99 -5.65 20.61
C GLY A 380 -6.66 -6.28 20.22
N ILE A 381 -6.79 -7.48 19.66
CA ILE A 381 -5.71 -8.25 19.06
C ILE A 381 -6.14 -8.79 17.73
N ALA A 382 -5.22 -8.87 16.75
CA ALA A 382 -5.50 -9.51 15.49
C ALA A 382 -4.29 -10.31 14.99
N PHE A 383 -4.58 -11.37 14.27
CA PHE A 383 -3.62 -12.09 13.43
C PHE A 383 -3.94 -11.81 11.96
N ASP A 384 -2.91 -11.41 11.20
CA ASP A 384 -3.02 -11.07 9.79
C ASP A 384 -1.98 -11.83 8.98
N ARG A 385 -2.44 -12.73 8.11
CA ARG A 385 -1.58 -13.62 7.34
C ARG A 385 -0.95 -12.89 6.15
N SER A 386 0.36 -13.05 5.97
CA SER A 386 1.08 -12.54 4.80
C SER A 386 0.67 -13.25 3.50
N PRO A 387 0.51 -12.50 2.38
CA PRO A 387 0.28 -13.09 1.07
C PRO A 387 1.52 -13.76 0.48
N VAL A 388 2.71 -13.45 0.95
CA VAL A 388 3.98 -13.97 0.44
C VAL A 388 4.13 -15.44 0.80
N LYS A 389 4.38 -16.30 -0.21
CA LYS A 389 4.47 -17.75 -0.02
C LYS A 389 5.79 -18.18 0.63
N ASN A 390 6.91 -17.63 0.17
CA ASN A 390 8.26 -17.96 0.64
C ASN A 390 9.27 -16.87 0.25
N ALA A 391 10.55 -17.06 0.59
CA ALA A 391 11.63 -16.11 0.35
C ALA A 391 11.86 -15.81 -1.15
N GLY A 392 11.69 -16.79 -2.04
CA GLY A 392 11.91 -16.63 -3.48
C GLY A 392 10.82 -15.83 -4.19
N TYR A 393 9.62 -15.74 -3.61
CA TYR A 393 8.53 -14.90 -4.11
C TYR A 393 8.41 -13.57 -3.37
N ARG A 394 9.26 -13.34 -2.37
CA ARG A 394 9.26 -12.06 -1.64
C ARG A 394 9.96 -11.00 -2.45
N MET A 395 9.33 -9.86 -2.59
CA MET A 395 9.96 -8.68 -3.17
C MET A 395 10.79 -7.98 -2.08
N ASN A 396 12.01 -7.53 -2.41
CA ASN A 396 12.80 -6.73 -1.49
C ASN A 396 12.12 -5.41 -1.11
N SER A 397 11.32 -4.84 -2.02
CA SER A 397 10.53 -3.62 -1.81
C SER A 397 9.23 -3.84 -1.01
N LEU A 398 8.78 -5.09 -0.84
CA LEU A 398 7.64 -5.49 -0.02
C LEU A 398 8.00 -6.72 0.80
N PRO A 399 8.87 -6.59 1.81
CA PRO A 399 9.39 -7.73 2.60
C PRO A 399 8.38 -8.16 3.66
N ASP A 400 7.18 -8.49 3.23
CA ASP A 400 6.03 -8.77 4.07
C ASP A 400 6.13 -10.09 4.83
N GLY A 401 5.59 -10.13 6.06
CA GLY A 401 5.49 -11.28 6.94
C GLY A 401 4.14 -11.35 7.66
N ASN A 402 3.84 -12.48 8.30
CA ASN A 402 2.66 -12.59 9.16
C ASN A 402 2.75 -11.55 10.28
N ARG A 403 1.58 -11.06 10.72
CA ARG A 403 1.49 -9.96 11.69
C ARG A 403 0.59 -10.31 12.85
N ILE A 404 0.96 -9.77 14.00
CA ILE A 404 0.11 -9.73 15.20
C ILE A 404 -0.08 -8.26 15.56
N TRP A 405 -1.32 -7.85 15.71
CA TRP A 405 -1.72 -6.51 16.11
C TRP A 405 -2.06 -6.49 17.58
N PHE A 406 -1.57 -5.52 18.31
CA PHE A 406 -1.99 -5.18 19.65
C PHE A 406 -2.48 -3.74 19.65
N SER A 407 -3.74 -3.52 20.02
CA SER A 407 -4.36 -2.20 19.94
C SER A 407 -5.02 -1.80 21.24
N LEU A 408 -4.90 -0.52 21.56
CA LEU A 408 -5.60 0.15 22.65
C LEU A 408 -6.26 1.41 22.09
N GLY A 409 -7.39 1.80 22.68
CA GLY A 409 -8.09 3.01 22.30
C GLY A 409 -8.92 3.59 23.43
N ALA A 410 -9.27 4.85 23.25
CA ALA A 410 -10.19 5.57 24.13
C ALA A 410 -11.14 6.42 23.28
N LYS A 411 -12.40 6.44 23.66
CA LYS A 411 -13.45 7.30 23.11
C LYS A 411 -13.95 8.21 24.22
N TYR A 412 -14.05 9.51 23.91
CA TYR A 412 -14.53 10.49 24.86
C TYR A 412 -15.64 11.37 24.27
N HIS A 413 -16.79 11.37 24.90
CA HIS A 413 -17.93 12.21 24.52
C HIS A 413 -17.86 13.57 25.21
N ILE A 414 -17.89 14.64 24.41
CA ILE A 414 -17.96 16.03 24.89
C ILE A 414 -19.35 16.54 24.60
N GLY A 415 -20.19 16.50 25.62
CA GLY A 415 -21.64 16.77 25.46
C GLY A 415 -22.30 15.73 24.54
N LYS A 416 -23.33 16.17 23.79
CA LYS A 416 -24.12 15.28 22.92
C LYS A 416 -23.60 15.19 21.48
N ASN A 417 -22.85 16.19 21.04
CA ASN A 417 -22.56 16.40 19.61
C ASN A 417 -21.10 16.08 19.23
N HIS A 418 -20.18 16.05 20.18
CA HIS A 418 -18.75 15.92 19.90
C HIS A 418 -18.19 14.61 20.46
N VAL A 419 -17.46 13.87 19.64
CA VAL A 419 -16.77 12.64 20.05
C VAL A 419 -15.32 12.72 19.62
N LEU A 420 -14.42 12.40 20.53
CA LEU A 420 -12.99 12.25 20.27
C LEU A 420 -12.59 10.79 20.47
N ASP A 421 -11.88 10.23 19.51
CA ASP A 421 -11.24 8.92 19.63
C ASP A 421 -9.74 9.07 19.49
N ALA A 422 -9.00 8.34 20.34
CA ALA A 422 -7.56 8.17 20.23
C ALA A 422 -7.22 6.69 20.30
N ALA A 423 -6.26 6.24 19.50
CA ALA A 423 -5.84 4.86 19.50
C ALA A 423 -4.34 4.72 19.23
N TYR A 424 -3.79 3.64 19.76
CA TYR A 424 -2.44 3.18 19.48
C TYR A 424 -2.48 1.70 19.10
N SER A 425 -1.72 1.34 18.06
CA SER A 425 -1.52 -0.05 17.67
C SER A 425 -0.05 -0.34 17.49
N HIS A 426 0.42 -1.42 18.11
CA HIS A 426 1.72 -2.04 17.81
C HIS A 426 1.48 -3.25 16.87
N ILE A 427 2.21 -3.29 15.78
CA ILE A 427 2.14 -4.37 14.80
C ILE A 427 3.49 -5.08 14.80
N HIS A 428 3.53 -6.24 15.43
CA HIS A 428 4.66 -7.13 15.29
C HIS A 428 4.56 -7.86 13.95
N ILE A 429 5.61 -7.78 13.14
CA ILE A 429 5.70 -8.44 11.84
C ILE A 429 6.85 -9.44 11.92
N ASN A 430 6.59 -10.71 11.60
CA ASN A 430 7.62 -11.74 11.65
C ASN A 430 8.81 -11.35 10.77
N ASP A 431 10.01 -11.62 11.26
CA ASP A 431 11.25 -11.49 10.50
C ASP A 431 11.17 -12.30 9.22
N THR A 432 11.69 -11.75 8.14
CA THR A 432 11.55 -12.36 6.82
C THR A 432 12.88 -12.48 6.09
N ARG A 433 12.96 -13.42 5.16
CA ARG A 433 14.08 -13.59 4.24
C ARG A 433 13.62 -13.34 2.81
N TYR A 434 14.47 -12.71 2.06
CA TYR A 434 14.36 -12.48 0.63
C TYR A 434 15.48 -13.24 -0.07
N HIS A 435 15.14 -13.86 -1.19
CA HIS A 435 16.11 -14.49 -2.08
C HIS A 435 15.63 -14.37 -3.52
N THR A 436 16.49 -13.96 -4.42
CA THR A 436 16.24 -14.02 -5.85
C THR A 436 17.46 -14.57 -6.58
N ASP A 437 17.19 -15.44 -7.51
CA ASP A 437 18.18 -15.93 -8.45
C ASP A 437 18.44 -14.89 -9.55
N ARG A 438 19.44 -15.16 -10.39
CA ARG A 438 19.72 -14.36 -11.57
C ARG A 438 18.46 -14.29 -12.45
N ALA A 439 18.07 -13.07 -12.82
CA ALA A 439 16.97 -12.87 -13.76
C ALA A 439 17.29 -13.51 -15.12
N THR A 440 16.25 -13.87 -15.85
CA THR A 440 16.43 -14.25 -17.25
C THR A 440 16.95 -13.05 -18.04
N GLY A 441 17.86 -13.27 -18.98
CA GLY A 441 18.39 -12.18 -19.81
C GLY A 441 17.39 -11.54 -20.77
N ASN A 442 16.09 -11.85 -20.64
CA ASN A 442 14.99 -11.33 -21.46
C ASN A 442 14.32 -10.08 -20.90
N ASP A 443 14.56 -9.77 -19.62
CA ASP A 443 14.04 -8.53 -19.00
C ASP A 443 14.97 -7.34 -19.29
N VAL A 444 14.39 -6.13 -19.34
CA VAL A 444 15.13 -4.88 -19.59
C VAL A 444 16.25 -4.67 -18.56
N ASP A 445 16.14 -5.26 -17.40
CA ASP A 445 16.95 -4.98 -16.23
C ASP A 445 17.85 -6.12 -15.74
N SER A 446 18.04 -7.19 -16.47
CA SER A 446 19.02 -8.31 -16.29
C SER A 446 19.76 -8.32 -14.93
N LYS A 447 19.03 -8.48 -13.82
CA LYS A 447 19.59 -8.43 -12.46
C LYS A 447 20.30 -9.73 -12.09
N GLY A 448 21.32 -9.65 -11.25
CA GLY A 448 21.99 -10.80 -10.66
C GLY A 448 21.25 -11.39 -9.46
N ALA A 449 21.85 -12.40 -8.84
CA ALA A 449 21.32 -13.04 -7.62
C ALA A 449 21.51 -12.13 -6.39
N SER A 450 20.58 -12.17 -5.45
CA SER A 450 20.70 -11.46 -4.18
C SER A 450 19.87 -12.09 -3.07
N GLY A 451 20.28 -11.86 -1.82
CA GLY A 451 19.58 -12.32 -0.62
C GLY A 451 19.68 -11.31 0.52
N ALA A 452 18.67 -11.28 1.37
CA ALA A 452 18.63 -10.40 2.52
C ALA A 452 17.69 -10.91 3.61
N ARG A 453 17.93 -10.45 4.84
CA ARG A 453 17.06 -10.59 5.99
C ARG A 453 16.40 -9.26 6.32
N PHE A 454 15.17 -9.32 6.82
CA PHE A 454 14.39 -8.14 7.22
C PHE A 454 13.85 -8.30 8.63
N LYS A 455 14.00 -7.24 9.44
CA LYS A 455 13.35 -7.07 10.74
C LYS A 455 12.27 -6.00 10.60
N ASN A 456 11.05 -6.37 10.97
CA ASN A 456 9.87 -5.59 10.62
C ASN A 456 8.96 -5.36 11.84
N HIS A 457 8.54 -4.12 12.06
CA HIS A 457 7.41 -3.76 12.92
C HIS A 457 6.81 -2.43 12.47
N ALA A 458 5.65 -2.10 12.99
CA ALA A 458 5.06 -0.78 12.79
C ALA A 458 4.26 -0.36 14.03
N ASP A 459 4.24 0.93 14.28
CA ASP A 459 3.39 1.57 15.28
C ASP A 459 2.42 2.52 14.57
N ILE A 460 1.17 2.60 15.05
CA ILE A 460 0.16 3.51 14.50
C ILE A 460 -0.45 4.30 15.65
N VAL A 461 -0.40 5.61 15.55
CA VAL A 461 -1.13 6.53 16.43
C VAL A 461 -2.26 7.16 15.63
N GLY A 462 -3.48 7.02 16.13
CA GLY A 462 -4.68 7.56 15.49
C GLY A 462 -5.39 8.59 16.36
N LEU A 463 -5.91 9.64 15.70
CA LEU A 463 -6.80 10.63 16.30
C LEU A 463 -8.00 10.83 15.38
N GLN A 464 -9.21 10.84 15.95
CA GLN A 464 -10.47 11.02 15.24
C GLN A 464 -11.36 12.02 15.97
N TYR A 465 -12.04 12.84 15.22
CA TYR A 465 -13.09 13.70 15.70
C TYR A 465 -14.37 13.43 14.91
N THR A 466 -15.47 13.25 15.64
CA THR A 466 -16.82 13.09 15.07
C THR A 466 -17.73 14.19 15.59
N TYR A 467 -18.42 14.85 14.67
CA TYR A 467 -19.49 15.81 14.97
C TYR A 467 -20.84 15.21 14.58
N LYS A 468 -21.75 15.15 15.56
CA LYS A 468 -23.13 14.71 15.38
C LYS A 468 -24.03 15.92 15.25
N PHE A 469 -24.78 15.99 14.15
CA PHE A 469 -25.77 17.06 13.93
C PHE A 469 -27.00 16.78 14.79
N LYS A 470 -27.70 17.88 15.12
CA LYS A 470 -28.97 17.80 15.86
C LYS A 470 -30.10 17.36 14.94
#